data_e3a3e7776c61a5d17e6bd133e98ab902
#
_entry.id   e3a3e7776c61a5d17e6bd133e98ab902
#
_cell.length_a   1.000
_cell.length_b   1.000
_cell.length_c   1.000
_cell.angle_alpha   90.00
_cell.angle_beta   90.00
_cell.angle_gamma   90.00
#
_symmetry.space_group_name_H-M   'P 1'
#
loop_
_entity.id
_entity.type
_entity.pdbx_description
1 polymer ?
#
loop_
_entity_poly.entity_id
_entity_poly.type
_entity_poly.pdbx_seq_one_letter_code
_entity_poly.pdbx_strand_id
1 'polypeptide(L)'
;MTRKQQRLGLLALGMAALGGATVLVLSAFNDNLVFFYSPSELKAKAVAADRRVRIGGLVEADSLSRGADGRSFSFRISDGAQDVAVVYQGLLPDLFREGQGAVAEGKLRPDGVFAASSVLAKHDENYMPREVVDALKKSGHWQEGGSVPARTSDGPSPQPSPRERGG
;
A
#
# COMPACT_ATOMS: atom_id res chain seq x y z
N MET A 1 59.99 17.39 -7.64
CA MET A 1 58.87 16.71 -8.34
C MET A 1 58.92 17.10 -9.80
N THR A 2 58.95 16.13 -10.70
CA THR A 2 58.95 16.37 -12.14
C THR A 2 57.55 16.77 -12.61
N ARG A 3 57.44 17.64 -13.64
CA ARG A 3 56.14 18.06 -14.21
C ARG A 3 55.24 16.88 -14.59
N LYS A 4 55.81 15.73 -14.95
CA LYS A 4 55.08 14.50 -15.21
C LYS A 4 54.42 13.93 -13.95
N GLN A 5 55.11 13.92 -12.81
CA GLN A 5 54.56 13.43 -11.54
C GLN A 5 53.43 14.30 -11.02
N GLN A 6 53.52 15.63 -11.21
CA GLN A 6 52.42 16.55 -10.86
C GLN A 6 51.18 16.31 -11.71
N ARG A 7 51.34 16.08 -13.03
CA ARG A 7 50.18 15.76 -13.92
C ARG A 7 49.53 14.41 -13.57
N LEU A 8 50.38 13.41 -13.25
CA LEU A 8 49.88 12.09 -12.85
C LEU A 8 49.15 12.19 -11.50
N GLY A 9 49.66 12.97 -10.55
CA GLY A 9 48.98 13.23 -9.27
C GLY A 9 47.64 13.92 -9.43
N LEU A 10 47.57 14.93 -10.32
CA LEU A 10 46.31 15.62 -10.60
C LEU A 10 45.29 14.71 -11.28
N LEU A 11 45.72 13.84 -12.20
CA LEU A 11 44.84 12.84 -12.83
C LEU A 11 44.35 11.82 -11.82
N ALA A 12 45.21 11.32 -10.96
CA ALA A 12 44.82 10.36 -9.91
C ALA A 12 43.84 11.00 -8.92
N LEU A 13 44.07 12.26 -8.51
CA LEU A 13 43.16 13.01 -7.65
C LEU A 13 41.79 13.23 -8.33
N GLY A 14 41.79 13.59 -9.62
CA GLY A 14 40.56 13.76 -10.39
C GLY A 14 39.76 12.46 -10.53
N MET A 15 40.44 11.34 -10.79
CA MET A 15 39.80 10.02 -10.83
C MET A 15 39.25 9.59 -9.46
N ALA A 16 39.98 9.84 -8.38
CA ALA A 16 39.51 9.55 -7.02
C ALA A 16 38.28 10.41 -6.66
N ALA A 17 38.31 11.71 -7.01
CA ALA A 17 37.17 12.60 -6.79
C ALA A 17 35.93 12.16 -7.60
N LEU A 18 36.12 11.78 -8.87
CA LEU A 18 35.04 11.27 -9.72
C LEU A 18 34.47 9.96 -9.19
N GLY A 19 35.33 9.02 -8.76
CA GLY A 19 34.93 7.77 -8.13
C GLY A 19 34.14 8.00 -6.83
N GLY A 20 34.61 8.90 -5.98
CA GLY A 20 33.93 9.28 -4.75
C GLY A 20 32.56 9.92 -5.02
N ALA A 21 32.49 10.83 -5.99
CA ALA A 21 31.21 11.43 -6.40
C ALA A 21 30.23 10.39 -6.93
N THR A 22 30.70 9.45 -7.74
CA THR A 22 29.85 8.35 -8.26
C THR A 22 29.28 7.49 -7.14
N VAL A 23 30.11 7.12 -6.16
CA VAL A 23 29.64 6.31 -5.00
C VAL A 23 28.61 7.10 -4.20
N LEU A 24 28.82 8.40 -3.94
CA LEU A 24 27.87 9.25 -3.23
C LEU A 24 26.53 9.35 -3.97
N VAL A 25 26.57 9.54 -5.30
CA VAL A 25 25.36 9.62 -6.12
C VAL A 25 24.59 8.29 -6.08
N LEU A 26 25.27 7.16 -6.27
CA LEU A 26 24.65 5.84 -6.22
C LEU A 26 24.06 5.54 -4.84
N SER A 27 24.74 5.93 -3.76
CA SER A 27 24.21 5.78 -2.40
C SER A 27 22.95 6.63 -2.19
N ALA A 28 22.94 7.87 -2.65
CA ALA A 28 21.78 8.77 -2.56
C ALA A 28 20.57 8.25 -3.36
N PHE A 29 20.79 7.58 -4.49
CA PHE A 29 19.71 6.94 -5.26
C PHE A 29 19.14 5.72 -4.54
N ASN A 30 19.95 4.89 -3.90
CA ASN A 30 19.48 3.71 -3.18
C ASN A 30 18.55 4.04 -2.01
N ASP A 31 18.79 5.17 -1.32
CA ASP A 31 17.97 5.60 -0.18
C ASP A 31 16.62 6.19 -0.60
N ASN A 32 16.47 6.62 -1.87
CA ASN A 32 15.25 7.25 -2.37
C ASN A 32 14.29 6.29 -3.10
N LEU A 33 14.68 5.04 -3.37
CA LEU A 33 13.81 4.06 -4.01
C LEU A 33 12.90 3.40 -2.98
N VAL A 34 11.70 3.95 -2.82
CA VAL A 34 10.67 3.34 -1.99
C VAL A 34 9.88 2.33 -2.82
N PHE A 35 10.12 1.05 -2.59
CA PHE A 35 9.43 -0.04 -3.27
C PHE A 35 8.00 -0.18 -2.74
N PHE A 36 7.07 -0.45 -3.65
CA PHE A 36 5.69 -0.74 -3.34
C PHE A 36 5.47 -2.25 -3.26
N TYR A 37 4.79 -2.70 -2.21
CA TYR A 37 4.44 -4.10 -1.99
C TYR A 37 2.96 -4.22 -1.62
N SER A 38 2.34 -5.32 -2.05
CA SER A 38 1.09 -5.78 -1.45
C SER A 38 1.39 -6.53 -0.14
N PRO A 39 0.41 -6.71 0.76
CA PRO A 39 0.55 -7.55 1.95
C PRO A 39 1.09 -8.95 1.65
N SER A 40 0.60 -9.61 0.61
CA SER A 40 1.08 -10.92 0.16
C SER A 40 2.56 -10.89 -0.28
N GLU A 41 2.96 -9.88 -1.06
CA GLU A 41 4.33 -9.75 -1.52
C GLU A 41 5.30 -9.42 -0.37
N LEU A 42 4.85 -8.61 0.59
CA LEU A 42 5.67 -8.25 1.76
C LEU A 42 6.02 -9.49 2.59
N LYS A 43 5.04 -10.39 2.79
CA LYS A 43 5.26 -11.67 3.49
C LYS A 43 6.09 -12.65 2.66
N ALA A 44 5.81 -12.77 1.35
CA ALA A 44 6.50 -13.72 0.48
C ALA A 44 7.98 -13.38 0.25
N LYS A 45 8.30 -12.09 0.12
CA LYS A 45 9.68 -11.64 -0.18
C LYS A 45 10.56 -11.47 1.05
N ALA A 46 10.05 -11.76 2.26
CA ALA A 46 10.76 -11.58 3.53
C ALA A 46 11.56 -10.27 3.54
N VAL A 47 10.88 -9.16 3.28
CA VAL A 47 11.50 -7.84 3.19
C VAL A 47 12.28 -7.57 4.48
N ALA A 48 13.55 -7.19 4.34
CA ALA A 48 14.42 -6.93 5.48
C ALA A 48 13.77 -5.92 6.41
N ALA A 49 13.74 -6.26 7.70
CA ALA A 49 13.34 -5.35 8.75
C ALA A 49 14.17 -4.05 8.63
N ASP A 50 13.52 -2.91 8.88
CA ASP A 50 14.15 -1.57 8.82
C ASP A 50 14.29 -0.96 7.42
N ARG A 51 13.97 -1.66 6.34
CA ARG A 51 13.90 -1.05 5.01
C ARG A 51 12.63 -0.22 4.87
N ARG A 52 12.77 1.02 4.36
CA ARG A 52 11.61 1.87 4.05
C ARG A 52 10.91 1.35 2.79
N VAL A 53 9.63 1.03 2.92
CA VAL A 53 8.79 0.51 1.84
C VAL A 53 7.40 1.13 1.90
N ARG A 54 6.64 1.03 0.82
CA ARG A 54 5.21 1.34 0.77
C ARG A 54 4.42 0.06 0.69
N ILE A 55 3.38 -0.02 1.50
CA ILE A 55 2.39 -1.08 1.40
C ILE A 55 1.05 -0.49 1.02
N GLY A 56 0.31 -1.17 0.16
CA GLY A 56 -1.01 -0.73 -0.27
C GLY A 56 -1.99 -1.88 -0.34
N GLY A 57 -3.24 -1.57 -0.01
CA GLY A 57 -4.34 -2.51 -0.01
C GLY A 57 -5.61 -1.86 0.52
N LEU A 58 -6.60 -2.66 0.85
CA LEU A 58 -7.83 -2.20 1.49
C LEU A 58 -7.66 -2.19 3.02
N VAL A 59 -8.17 -1.16 3.67
CA VAL A 59 -8.28 -1.15 5.13
C VAL A 59 -9.38 -2.14 5.53
N GLU A 60 -9.04 -3.11 6.35
CA GLU A 60 -9.98 -4.13 6.79
C GLU A 60 -11.06 -3.50 7.69
N ALA A 61 -12.31 -3.95 7.54
CA ALA A 61 -13.43 -3.51 8.36
C ALA A 61 -13.21 -3.91 9.83
N ASP A 62 -13.67 -3.07 10.75
CA ASP A 62 -13.54 -3.25 12.20
C ASP A 62 -12.10 -3.43 12.71
N SER A 63 -11.11 -3.00 11.91
CA SER A 63 -9.68 -3.09 12.25
C SER A 63 -9.10 -1.81 12.82
N LEU A 64 -9.77 -0.66 12.62
CA LEU A 64 -9.29 0.64 13.05
C LEU A 64 -9.48 0.83 14.55
N SER A 65 -8.37 0.94 15.26
CA SER A 65 -8.35 1.25 16.69
C SER A 65 -7.53 2.50 16.95
N ARG A 66 -7.99 3.32 17.87
CA ARG A 66 -7.32 4.54 18.31
C ARG A 66 -6.70 4.31 19.66
N GLY A 67 -5.43 4.61 19.81
CA GLY A 67 -4.73 4.52 21.10
C GLY A 67 -5.23 5.54 22.11
N ALA A 68 -4.96 5.27 23.39
CA ALA A 68 -5.36 6.12 24.50
C ALA A 68 -4.74 7.53 24.45
N ASP A 69 -3.62 7.70 23.74
CA ASP A 69 -2.94 8.98 23.49
C ASP A 69 -3.68 9.85 22.45
N GLY A 70 -4.70 9.29 21.78
CA GLY A 70 -5.50 9.95 20.76
C GLY A 70 -4.75 10.27 19.45
N ARG A 71 -3.46 9.89 19.35
CA ARG A 71 -2.57 10.16 18.22
C ARG A 71 -2.02 8.89 17.56
N SER A 72 -2.06 7.78 18.23
CA SER A 72 -1.70 6.48 17.67
C SER A 72 -2.94 5.80 17.11
N PHE A 73 -2.78 5.21 15.95
CA PHE A 73 -3.80 4.44 15.25
C PHE A 73 -3.23 3.09 14.87
N SER A 74 -4.01 2.05 15.04
CA SER A 74 -3.71 0.72 14.52
C SER A 74 -4.83 0.27 13.62
N PHE A 75 -4.50 -0.35 12.50
CA PHE A 75 -5.44 -0.88 11.51
C PHE A 75 -4.76 -1.97 10.70
N ARG A 76 -5.53 -2.69 9.90
CA ARG A 76 -5.00 -3.73 9.02
C ARG A 76 -5.18 -3.33 7.56
N ILE A 77 -4.14 -3.57 6.77
CA ILE A 77 -4.19 -3.45 5.31
C ILE A 77 -4.17 -4.85 4.73
N SER A 78 -5.16 -5.15 3.89
CA SER A 78 -5.34 -6.45 3.24
C SER A 78 -5.35 -6.31 1.73
N ASP A 79 -4.85 -7.32 1.03
CA ASP A 79 -4.99 -7.49 -0.43
C ASP A 79 -6.02 -8.59 -0.79
N GLY A 80 -6.81 -9.03 0.19
CA GLY A 80 -7.78 -10.10 0.04
C GLY A 80 -7.22 -11.50 0.29
N ALA A 81 -5.90 -11.71 0.19
CA ALA A 81 -5.23 -12.98 0.45
C ALA A 81 -4.44 -12.96 1.77
N GLN A 82 -3.82 -11.83 2.06
CA GLN A 82 -3.03 -11.61 3.27
C GLN A 82 -3.31 -10.22 3.84
N ASP A 83 -3.07 -10.06 5.14
CA ASP A 83 -3.18 -8.81 5.86
C ASP A 83 -1.89 -8.47 6.61
N VAL A 84 -1.67 -7.20 6.84
CA VAL A 84 -0.55 -6.67 7.62
C VAL A 84 -1.09 -5.67 8.63
N ALA A 85 -0.74 -5.87 9.91
CA ALA A 85 -1.05 -4.92 10.96
C ALA A 85 -0.17 -3.67 10.80
N VAL A 86 -0.79 -2.50 10.83
CA VAL A 86 -0.13 -1.20 10.68
C VAL A 86 -0.34 -0.40 11.94
N VAL A 87 0.73 0.22 12.43
CA VAL A 87 0.68 1.21 13.51
C VAL A 87 1.16 2.54 12.95
N TYR A 88 0.38 3.58 13.14
CA TYR A 88 0.67 4.93 12.69
C TYR A 88 0.55 5.92 13.83
N GLN A 89 1.49 6.85 13.94
CA GLN A 89 1.44 7.97 14.88
C GLN A 89 1.34 9.28 14.11
N GLY A 90 0.22 9.97 14.27
CA GLY A 90 -0.02 11.25 13.60
C GLY A 90 -1.50 11.50 13.37
N LEU A 91 -1.81 12.41 12.45
CA LEU A 91 -3.17 12.68 12.00
C LEU A 91 -3.47 11.80 10.79
N LEU A 92 -4.52 10.99 10.88
CA LEU A 92 -5.03 10.28 9.71
C LEU A 92 -5.66 11.28 8.73
N PRO A 93 -5.55 11.06 7.43
CA PRO A 93 -6.26 11.86 6.42
C PRO A 93 -7.78 11.84 6.65
N ASP A 94 -8.46 12.94 6.36
CA ASP A 94 -9.92 13.07 6.55
C ASP A 94 -10.71 12.03 5.75
N LEU A 95 -10.14 11.56 4.64
CA LEU A 95 -10.73 10.54 3.77
C LEU A 95 -10.38 9.10 4.15
N PHE A 96 -9.59 8.90 5.22
CA PHE A 96 -9.26 7.57 5.67
C PHE A 96 -10.49 6.89 6.28
N ARG A 97 -10.91 5.79 5.68
CA ARG A 97 -12.04 4.97 6.11
C ARG A 97 -11.70 3.49 6.00
N GLU A 98 -12.32 2.67 6.82
CA GLU A 98 -12.33 1.22 6.64
C GLU A 98 -13.03 0.84 5.33
N GLY A 99 -12.58 -0.24 4.69
CA GLY A 99 -13.08 -0.66 3.39
C GLY A 99 -12.56 0.15 2.20
N GLN A 100 -11.75 1.17 2.42
CA GLN A 100 -11.14 1.98 1.36
C GLN A 100 -9.67 1.63 1.12
N GLY A 101 -9.20 1.96 -0.09
CA GLY A 101 -7.79 1.81 -0.45
C GLY A 101 -6.91 2.78 0.33
N ALA A 102 -5.87 2.25 0.97
CA ALA A 102 -4.86 3.04 1.64
C ALA A 102 -3.46 2.61 1.23
N VAL A 103 -2.54 3.56 1.26
CA VAL A 103 -1.10 3.33 1.09
C VAL A 103 -0.41 3.84 2.34
N ALA A 104 0.33 2.96 3.01
CA ALA A 104 1.17 3.31 4.14
C ALA A 104 2.64 3.24 3.73
N GLU A 105 3.42 4.27 4.06
CA GLU A 105 4.86 4.29 3.92
C GLU A 105 5.51 4.16 5.29
N GLY A 106 6.48 3.27 5.41
CA GLY A 106 7.13 3.02 6.69
C GLY A 106 8.12 1.87 6.63
N LYS A 107 8.29 1.20 7.76
CA LYS A 107 9.21 0.08 7.94
C LYS A 107 8.51 -1.10 8.57
N LEU A 108 8.88 -2.31 8.12
CA LEU A 108 8.43 -3.54 8.77
C LEU A 108 9.28 -3.77 10.02
N ARG A 109 8.62 -3.97 11.15
CA ARG A 109 9.27 -4.33 12.42
C ARG A 109 9.54 -5.83 12.47
N PRO A 110 10.50 -6.28 13.30
CA PRO A 110 10.80 -7.70 13.48
C PRO A 110 9.61 -8.53 14.01
N ASP A 111 8.66 -7.89 14.70
CA ASP A 111 7.41 -8.50 15.20
C ASP A 111 6.33 -8.66 14.11
N GLY A 112 6.63 -8.29 12.85
CA GLY A 112 5.70 -8.36 11.73
C GLY A 112 4.70 -7.20 11.65
N VAL A 113 4.78 -6.23 12.55
CA VAL A 113 3.96 -5.02 12.54
C VAL A 113 4.62 -3.97 11.65
N PHE A 114 3.84 -3.32 10.81
CA PHE A 114 4.30 -2.24 9.96
C PHE A 114 4.20 -0.89 10.67
N ALA A 115 5.35 -0.29 10.97
CA ALA A 115 5.42 1.05 11.55
C ALA A 115 5.35 2.09 10.44
N ALA A 116 4.17 2.69 10.24
CA ALA A 116 3.96 3.70 9.23
C ALA A 116 4.46 5.07 9.69
N SER A 117 5.20 5.75 8.84
CA SER A 117 5.60 7.15 8.97
C SER A 117 4.63 8.10 8.25
N SER A 118 3.93 7.59 7.23
CA SER A 118 2.92 8.33 6.47
C SER A 118 1.81 7.38 6.02
N VAL A 119 0.58 7.89 5.98
CA VAL A 119 -0.59 7.18 5.48
C VAL A 119 -1.30 8.07 4.48
N LEU A 120 -1.58 7.54 3.29
CA LEU A 120 -2.37 8.18 2.25
C LEU A 120 -3.63 7.36 2.03
N ALA A 121 -4.80 7.99 2.17
CA ALA A 121 -6.05 7.40 1.70
C ALA A 121 -6.21 7.75 0.21
N LYS A 122 -6.47 6.77 -0.63
CA LYS A 122 -6.84 7.00 -2.01
C LYS A 122 -8.36 7.10 -2.10
N HIS A 123 -8.82 8.19 -2.65
CA HIS A 123 -10.23 8.37 -3.01
C HIS A 123 -10.43 7.75 -4.40
N ASP A 124 -10.27 6.43 -4.50
CA ASP A 124 -10.66 5.69 -5.69
C ASP A 124 -11.89 4.86 -5.30
N GLU A 125 -13.07 5.36 -5.62
CA GLU A 125 -14.33 4.61 -5.53
C GLU A 125 -14.29 3.34 -6.42
N ASN A 126 -13.25 3.18 -7.23
CA ASN A 126 -13.00 2.08 -8.16
C ASN A 126 -11.69 1.33 -7.90
N TYR A 127 -11.12 1.38 -6.68
CA TYR A 127 -9.96 0.54 -6.40
C TYR A 127 -10.38 -0.92 -6.28
N MET A 128 -10.21 -1.63 -7.38
CA MET A 128 -10.36 -3.08 -7.43
C MET A 128 -8.97 -3.71 -7.40
N PRO A 129 -8.66 -4.60 -6.45
CA PRO A 129 -7.39 -5.33 -6.43
C PRO A 129 -7.15 -6.00 -7.78
N ARG A 130 -5.90 -6.00 -8.26
CA ARG A 130 -5.57 -6.57 -9.59
C ARG A 130 -6.01 -8.02 -9.73
N GLU A 131 -5.94 -8.80 -8.65
CA GLU A 131 -6.38 -10.19 -8.60
C GLU A 131 -7.88 -10.33 -8.86
N VAL A 132 -8.69 -9.41 -8.31
CA VAL A 132 -10.14 -9.35 -8.55
C VAL A 132 -10.43 -8.91 -9.98
N VAL A 133 -9.68 -7.92 -10.49
CA VAL A 133 -9.77 -7.49 -11.90
C VAL A 133 -9.43 -8.65 -12.83
N ASP A 134 -8.36 -9.39 -12.55
CA ASP A 134 -7.93 -10.53 -13.36
C ASP A 134 -8.92 -11.69 -13.29
N ALA A 135 -9.52 -11.93 -12.11
CA ALA A 135 -10.57 -12.93 -11.95
C ALA A 135 -11.84 -12.54 -12.73
N LEU A 136 -12.24 -11.26 -12.69
CA LEU A 136 -13.39 -10.76 -13.44
C LEU A 136 -13.15 -10.75 -14.96
N LYS A 137 -11.92 -10.46 -15.40
CA LYS A 137 -11.54 -10.58 -16.81
C LYS A 137 -11.60 -12.04 -17.29
N LYS A 138 -11.13 -12.99 -16.48
CA LYS A 138 -11.20 -14.43 -16.80
C LYS A 138 -12.63 -14.96 -16.81
N SER A 139 -13.51 -14.42 -15.99
CA SER A 139 -14.92 -14.82 -15.94
C SER A 139 -15.81 -14.13 -16.98
N GLY A 140 -15.25 -13.20 -17.78
CA GLY A 140 -16.00 -12.48 -18.82
C GLY A 140 -16.98 -11.41 -18.30
N HIS A 141 -16.93 -11.08 -17.01
CA HIS A 141 -17.81 -10.08 -16.37
C HIS A 141 -17.15 -8.70 -16.22
N TRP A 142 -16.00 -8.48 -16.85
CA TRP A 142 -15.30 -7.20 -16.81
C TRP A 142 -15.91 -6.20 -17.79
N GLN A 143 -16.35 -5.04 -17.28
CA GLN A 143 -16.69 -3.86 -18.10
C GLN A 143 -15.74 -2.72 -17.72
N GLU A 144 -15.03 -2.19 -18.68
CA GLU A 144 -14.11 -1.06 -18.51
C GLU A 144 -14.94 0.20 -18.14
N GLY A 145 -14.75 0.70 -16.90
CA GLY A 145 -15.50 1.86 -16.38
C GLY A 145 -16.79 1.54 -15.62
N GLY A 146 -17.11 0.28 -15.37
CA GLY A 146 -18.31 -0.13 -14.64
C GLY A 146 -18.06 -0.25 -13.13
N SER A 147 -18.80 0.54 -12.34
CA SER A 147 -19.10 0.21 -10.96
C SER A 147 -19.67 -1.22 -10.88
N VAL A 148 -19.28 -1.98 -9.86
CA VAL A 148 -19.86 -3.30 -9.57
C VAL A 148 -21.38 -3.15 -9.60
N PRO A 149 -22.13 -3.90 -10.43
CA PRO A 149 -23.57 -3.84 -10.37
C PRO A 149 -23.98 -4.23 -8.96
N ALA A 150 -24.67 -3.32 -8.28
CA ALA A 150 -25.31 -3.61 -7.02
C ALA A 150 -26.12 -4.90 -7.24
N ARG A 151 -25.91 -5.88 -6.37
CA ARG A 151 -26.66 -7.13 -6.38
C ARG A 151 -28.14 -6.74 -6.32
N THR A 152 -28.82 -6.75 -7.45
CA THR A 152 -30.27 -6.62 -7.52
C THR A 152 -30.85 -7.76 -6.69
N SER A 153 -31.37 -7.42 -5.54
CA SER A 153 -32.23 -8.30 -4.75
C SER A 153 -33.59 -8.37 -5.44
N ASP A 154 -33.63 -8.95 -6.65
CA ASP A 154 -34.85 -9.41 -7.24
C ASP A 154 -35.16 -10.81 -6.70
N GLY A 155 -35.51 -10.85 -5.44
CA GLY A 155 -36.39 -11.87 -4.93
C GLY A 155 -37.83 -11.44 -5.26
N PRO A 156 -38.69 -12.34 -5.78
CA PRO A 156 -40.07 -12.01 -6.03
C PRO A 156 -40.73 -11.57 -4.73
N SER A 157 -41.31 -10.36 -4.74
CA SER A 157 -42.09 -9.83 -3.64
C SER A 157 -43.20 -10.82 -3.28
N PRO A 158 -43.42 -11.15 -1.99
CA PRO A 158 -44.53 -12.00 -1.61
C PRO A 158 -45.83 -11.27 -1.99
N GLN A 159 -46.63 -11.92 -2.84
CA GLN A 159 -48.00 -11.46 -3.21
C GLN A 159 -48.85 -11.44 -1.95
N PRO A 160 -49.64 -10.39 -1.71
CA PRO A 160 -50.61 -10.39 -0.62
C PRO A 160 -51.73 -11.43 -0.92
N SER A 161 -51.95 -12.29 0.04
CA SER A 161 -53.00 -13.29 0.00
C SER A 161 -54.38 -12.66 -0.26
N PRO A 162 -55.25 -13.31 -1.06
CA PRO A 162 -56.60 -12.81 -1.25
C PRO A 162 -57.39 -12.86 0.07
N ARG A 163 -57.93 -11.74 0.51
CA ARG A 163 -58.90 -11.73 1.60
C ARG A 163 -60.15 -12.50 1.13
N GLU A 164 -60.38 -13.63 1.74
CA GLU A 164 -61.71 -14.25 1.71
C GLU A 164 -62.73 -13.30 2.28
N ARG A 165 -63.69 -12.92 1.43
CA ARG A 165 -64.96 -12.36 1.86
C ARG A 165 -65.85 -13.55 2.20
N GLY A 166 -65.95 -13.88 3.48
CA GLY A 166 -67.00 -14.71 4.02
C GLY A 166 -68.14 -13.84 4.46
N GLY A 167 -69.33 -14.29 4.10
CA GLY A 167 -70.61 -13.73 4.28
C GLY A 167 -71.11 -13.61 5.75
#